data_763ea225706e8a45f65938cb8fd0ef56
#
_entry.id   763ea225706e8a45f65938cb8fd0ef56
#
_cell.length_a   1.000
_cell.length_b   1.000
_cell.length_c   1.000
_cell.angle_alpha   90.00
_cell.angle_beta   90.00
_cell.angle_gamma   90.00
#
_symmetry.space_group_name_H-M   'P 1'
#
loop_
_entity.id
_entity.type
_entity.pdbx_description
1 polymer ?
#
loop_
_entity_poly.entity_id
_entity_poly.type
_entity_poly.pdbx_seq_one_letter_code
_entity_poly.pdbx_strand_id
1 'polypeptide(L)'
;MGQNSLVKPLKLEVKKLMRFNFNEKSKIYSIVEDGDINGLTVNKAIWNAAIYYTQLNPVDKNYVFWKIVEFMNKYYNDFMYQGYVSTINRDINKAYKYKIKDVSSINITKKEMEKITSLNDIRKEKIAFVILALAKYQNAESQRDNDTFYAKTSEIFKFARVVIPAKERDLYFGFAYREGLLKQNFSIGYNALTAAFVDHEEEEVVLTLDEYDYLELAYAFLNYKNGGYKRCKTCGRWFKAKNNALQYCSIHKNDYEPVVERELECIECGKIFKVPSSNSRSCRCKECQHEKQLEYQRLSMAKLRDVK
;
A
#
# COMPACT_ATOMS: atom_id res chain seq x y z
N MET A 1 34.03 4.76 -13.54
CA MET A 1 32.95 4.68 -14.55
C MET A 1 32.12 3.45 -14.26
N GLY A 2 30.83 3.59 -14.09
CA GLY A 2 29.86 2.49 -14.07
C GLY A 2 29.26 2.12 -12.72
N GLN A 3 28.35 2.94 -12.20
CA GLN A 3 27.37 2.50 -11.18
C GLN A 3 26.17 3.45 -11.24
N ASN A 4 25.24 3.20 -12.17
CA ASN A 4 23.95 3.94 -12.17
C ASN A 4 22.82 3.27 -12.99
N SER A 5 22.78 1.92 -13.07
CA SER A 5 21.76 1.26 -13.90
C SER A 5 20.75 0.34 -13.20
N LEU A 6 20.81 0.17 -11.87
CA LEU A 6 20.00 -0.84 -11.17
C LEU A 6 18.80 -0.29 -10.35
N VAL A 7 18.61 1.02 -10.29
CA VAL A 7 17.52 1.61 -9.47
C VAL A 7 16.22 1.87 -10.27
N LYS A 8 16.28 1.86 -11.61
CA LYS A 8 15.13 2.19 -12.47
C LYS A 8 13.95 1.19 -12.47
N PRO A 9 14.13 -0.15 -12.43
CA PRO A 9 12.99 -1.07 -12.56
C PRO A 9 12.08 -1.13 -11.32
N LEU A 10 12.65 -1.01 -10.12
CA LEU A 10 11.89 -1.11 -8.87
C LEU A 10 10.94 0.09 -8.63
N LYS A 11 11.41 1.31 -8.93
CA LYS A 11 10.55 2.50 -8.88
C LYS A 11 9.37 2.40 -9.86
N LEU A 12 9.55 1.74 -11.01
CA LEU A 12 8.49 1.59 -12.02
C LEU A 12 7.39 0.61 -11.60
N GLU A 13 7.72 -0.48 -10.90
CA GLU A 13 6.72 -1.43 -10.41
C GLU A 13 5.92 -0.89 -9.24
N VAL A 14 6.55 -0.19 -8.31
CA VAL A 14 5.86 0.51 -7.22
C VAL A 14 4.97 1.62 -7.79
N LYS A 15 5.45 2.39 -8.78
CA LYS A 15 4.67 3.41 -9.48
C LYS A 15 3.48 2.82 -10.25
N LYS A 16 3.59 1.62 -10.85
CA LYS A 16 2.50 0.98 -11.56
C LYS A 16 1.36 0.53 -10.65
N LEU A 17 1.65 0.32 -9.36
CA LEU A 17 0.66 0.01 -8.32
C LEU A 17 0.00 1.26 -7.73
N MET A 18 0.68 2.41 -7.76
CA MET A 18 0.12 3.70 -7.32
C MET A 18 -1.01 4.24 -8.21
N ARG A 19 -1.31 3.62 -9.38
CA ARG A 19 -2.45 3.99 -10.22
C ARG A 19 -3.81 3.89 -9.53
N PHE A 20 -3.88 3.21 -8.41
CA PHE A 20 -5.06 3.11 -7.56
C PHE A 20 -4.88 3.88 -6.25
N ASN A 21 -4.07 4.93 -6.25
CA ASN A 21 -3.99 5.78 -5.09
C ASN A 21 -5.35 6.45 -4.89
N PHE A 22 -5.98 6.11 -3.80
CA PHE A 22 -7.30 6.53 -3.42
C PHE A 22 -7.29 8.01 -2.98
N ASN A 23 -6.18 8.47 -2.40
CA ASN A 23 -6.02 9.85 -1.98
C ASN A 23 -5.75 10.75 -3.20
N GLU A 24 -6.70 11.66 -3.49
CA GLU A 24 -6.59 12.60 -4.61
C GLU A 24 -5.31 13.44 -4.53
N LYS A 25 -4.94 13.89 -3.34
CA LYS A 25 -3.72 14.67 -3.10
C LYS A 25 -2.47 13.88 -3.47
N SER A 26 -2.31 12.68 -2.92
CA SER A 26 -1.18 11.80 -3.24
C SER A 26 -1.12 11.47 -4.72
N LYS A 27 -2.26 11.28 -5.37
CA LYS A 27 -2.35 11.04 -6.81
C LYS A 27 -1.87 12.23 -7.63
N ILE A 28 -2.33 13.44 -7.31
CA ILE A 28 -1.93 14.67 -8.00
C ILE A 28 -0.42 14.91 -7.83
N TYR A 29 0.10 14.72 -6.62
CA TYR A 29 1.53 14.87 -6.33
C TYR A 29 2.36 13.84 -7.11
N SER A 30 1.96 12.58 -7.15
CA SER A 30 2.64 11.55 -7.93
C SER A 30 2.65 11.86 -9.44
N ILE A 31 1.55 12.41 -9.98
CA ILE A 31 1.48 12.82 -11.39
C ILE A 31 2.49 13.92 -11.69
N VAL A 32 2.57 14.96 -10.86
CA VAL A 32 3.34 16.16 -11.18
C VAL A 32 4.81 16.04 -10.74
N GLU A 33 5.08 15.54 -9.55
CA GLU A 33 6.45 15.42 -9.01
C GLU A 33 7.18 14.22 -9.60
N ASP A 34 6.53 13.06 -9.60
CA ASP A 34 7.11 11.81 -10.07
C ASP A 34 6.95 11.57 -11.57
N GLY A 35 6.08 12.31 -12.24
CA GLY A 35 5.79 12.17 -13.66
C GLY A 35 4.98 10.93 -14.01
N ASP A 36 4.11 10.45 -13.12
CA ASP A 36 3.24 9.29 -13.39
C ASP A 36 2.04 9.69 -14.27
N ILE A 37 2.32 10.03 -15.52
CA ILE A 37 1.32 10.44 -16.51
C ILE A 37 0.68 9.29 -17.27
N ASN A 38 1.07 8.04 -17.01
CA ASN A 38 0.68 6.88 -17.80
C ASN A 38 -0.85 6.71 -17.91
N GLY A 39 -1.36 6.83 -19.16
CA GLY A 39 -2.77 6.69 -19.49
C GLY A 39 -3.62 7.91 -19.14
N LEU A 40 -3.00 9.05 -18.77
CA LEU A 40 -3.70 10.32 -18.65
C LEU A 40 -3.86 10.96 -20.03
N THR A 41 -5.05 11.48 -20.29
CA THR A 41 -5.27 12.37 -21.43
C THR A 41 -4.64 13.74 -21.15
N VAL A 42 -4.26 14.47 -22.20
CA VAL A 42 -3.69 15.83 -22.10
C VAL A 42 -4.53 16.73 -21.18
N ASN A 43 -5.86 16.74 -21.34
CA ASN A 43 -6.75 17.56 -20.51
C ASN A 43 -6.72 17.17 -19.02
N LYS A 44 -6.65 15.87 -18.72
CA LYS A 44 -6.53 15.41 -17.32
C LYS A 44 -5.16 15.77 -16.72
N ALA A 45 -4.10 15.72 -17.52
CA ALA A 45 -2.78 16.13 -17.07
C ALA A 45 -2.72 17.63 -16.78
N ILE A 46 -3.29 18.47 -17.67
CA ILE A 46 -3.43 19.93 -17.47
C ILE A 46 -4.20 20.21 -16.17
N TRP A 47 -5.34 19.53 -15.96
CA TRP A 47 -6.15 19.70 -14.75
C TRP A 47 -5.38 19.36 -13.47
N ASN A 48 -4.70 18.22 -13.41
CA ASN A 48 -3.92 17.83 -12.22
C ASN A 48 -2.75 18.79 -11.97
N ALA A 49 -2.05 19.22 -13.03
CA ALA A 49 -0.99 20.20 -12.93
C ALA A 49 -1.52 21.57 -12.46
N ALA A 50 -2.70 22.00 -12.95
CA ALA A 50 -3.34 23.24 -12.51
C ALA A 50 -3.66 23.20 -11.01
N ILE A 51 -4.23 22.10 -10.50
CA ILE A 51 -4.49 21.95 -9.06
C ILE A 51 -3.18 22.02 -8.27
N TYR A 52 -2.18 21.25 -8.67
CA TYR A 52 -0.90 21.18 -7.96
C TYR A 52 -0.21 22.54 -7.88
N TYR A 53 0.01 23.21 -9.03
CA TYR A 53 0.74 24.49 -9.07
C TYR A 53 -0.05 25.65 -8.46
N THR A 54 -1.39 25.63 -8.51
CA THR A 54 -2.23 26.63 -7.83
C THR A 54 -2.10 26.52 -6.31
N GLN A 55 -1.90 25.34 -5.76
CA GLN A 55 -1.68 25.19 -4.32
C GLN A 55 -0.29 25.65 -3.87
N LEU A 56 0.73 25.44 -4.73
CA LEU A 56 2.08 25.92 -4.44
C LEU A 56 2.18 27.43 -4.55
N ASN A 57 1.47 28.06 -5.47
CA ASN A 57 1.46 29.51 -5.66
C ASN A 57 0.03 30.02 -5.93
N PRO A 58 -0.73 30.33 -4.85
CA PRO A 58 -2.12 30.74 -5.00
C PRO A 58 -2.30 32.19 -5.50
N VAL A 59 -1.24 32.95 -5.77
CA VAL A 59 -1.33 34.37 -6.08
C VAL A 59 -1.05 34.66 -7.56
N ASP A 60 -0.12 33.95 -8.19
CA ASP A 60 0.36 34.26 -9.53
C ASP A 60 -0.14 33.26 -10.58
N LYS A 61 -1.19 33.66 -11.32
CA LYS A 61 -1.75 32.85 -12.41
C LYS A 61 -0.80 32.67 -13.59
N ASN A 62 0.05 33.67 -13.87
CA ASN A 62 1.02 33.56 -14.96
C ASN A 62 2.10 32.55 -14.62
N TYR A 63 2.58 32.55 -13.38
CA TYR A 63 3.49 31.52 -12.89
C TYR A 63 2.88 30.12 -13.05
N VAL A 64 1.65 29.92 -12.59
CA VAL A 64 0.94 28.64 -12.70
C VAL A 64 0.79 28.22 -14.17
N PHE A 65 0.43 29.15 -15.06
CA PHE A 65 0.30 28.88 -16.49
C PHE A 65 1.60 28.32 -17.09
N TRP A 66 2.72 29.01 -16.85
CA TRP A 66 4.00 28.59 -17.41
C TRP A 66 4.53 27.30 -16.78
N LYS A 67 4.25 27.04 -15.51
CA LYS A 67 4.57 25.77 -14.87
C LYS A 67 3.78 24.60 -15.46
N ILE A 68 2.53 24.80 -15.82
CA ILE A 68 1.74 23.80 -16.54
C ILE A 68 2.35 23.54 -17.93
N VAL A 69 2.72 24.60 -18.66
CA VAL A 69 3.36 24.45 -19.99
C VAL A 69 4.68 23.70 -19.88
N GLU A 70 5.52 24.04 -18.89
CA GLU A 70 6.78 23.34 -18.62
C GLU A 70 6.55 21.84 -18.34
N PHE A 71 5.60 21.52 -17.46
CA PHE A 71 5.22 20.15 -17.12
C PHE A 71 4.72 19.39 -18.36
N MET A 72 3.83 19.98 -19.15
CA MET A 72 3.27 19.36 -20.35
C MET A 72 4.35 19.10 -21.40
N ASN A 73 5.22 20.05 -21.67
CA ASN A 73 6.34 19.89 -22.61
C ASN A 73 7.33 18.79 -22.17
N LYS A 74 7.50 18.59 -20.87
CA LYS A 74 8.37 17.53 -20.32
C LYS A 74 7.85 16.12 -20.60
N TYR A 75 6.53 15.95 -20.63
CA TYR A 75 5.92 14.62 -20.66
C TYR A 75 5.11 14.31 -21.91
N TYR A 76 4.79 15.30 -22.75
CA TYR A 76 4.02 15.14 -23.97
C TYR A 76 4.81 15.74 -25.15
N ASN A 77 5.44 14.90 -25.96
CA ASN A 77 6.39 15.30 -27.02
C ASN A 77 5.79 16.28 -28.06
N ASP A 78 4.50 16.17 -28.37
CA ASP A 78 3.83 16.99 -29.37
C ASP A 78 2.90 18.04 -28.74
N PHE A 79 3.18 18.46 -27.53
CA PHE A 79 2.34 19.44 -26.84
C PHE A 79 2.57 20.85 -27.37
N MET A 80 1.56 21.39 -28.05
CA MET A 80 1.53 22.76 -28.55
C MET A 80 0.63 23.60 -27.65
N TYR A 81 1.19 24.34 -26.69
CA TYR A 81 0.43 25.08 -25.68
C TYR A 81 -0.56 26.07 -26.29
N GLN A 82 -0.28 26.65 -27.50
CA GLN A 82 -1.15 27.58 -28.19
C GLN A 82 -2.56 27.02 -28.41
N GLY A 83 -2.66 25.70 -28.68
CA GLY A 83 -3.94 25.02 -28.84
C GLY A 83 -4.68 24.77 -27.51
N TYR A 84 -4.01 24.97 -26.38
CA TYR A 84 -4.55 24.68 -25.03
C TYR A 84 -4.67 25.89 -24.11
N VAL A 85 -4.35 27.12 -24.60
CA VAL A 85 -4.38 28.35 -23.80
C VAL A 85 -5.72 28.52 -23.05
N SER A 86 -6.84 28.35 -23.78
CA SER A 86 -8.18 28.48 -23.20
C SER A 86 -8.46 27.40 -22.13
N THR A 87 -8.03 26.17 -22.40
CA THR A 87 -8.17 25.04 -21.44
C THR A 87 -7.35 25.27 -20.20
N ILE A 88 -6.07 25.66 -20.35
CA ILE A 88 -5.17 25.93 -19.21
C ILE A 88 -5.75 27.06 -18.35
N ASN A 89 -6.14 28.19 -18.93
CA ASN A 89 -6.70 29.32 -18.19
C ASN A 89 -8.02 28.98 -17.48
N ARG A 90 -8.90 28.22 -18.15
CA ARG A 90 -10.13 27.73 -17.55
C ARG A 90 -9.84 26.84 -16.33
N ASP A 91 -8.89 25.92 -16.48
CA ASP A 91 -8.58 24.94 -15.43
C ASP A 91 -7.82 25.60 -14.28
N ILE A 92 -6.94 26.56 -14.52
CA ILE A 92 -6.37 27.43 -13.49
C ILE A 92 -7.48 28.12 -12.68
N ASN A 93 -8.43 28.80 -13.34
CA ASN A 93 -9.51 29.51 -12.67
C ASN A 93 -10.41 28.60 -11.83
N LYS A 94 -10.60 27.33 -12.26
CA LYS A 94 -11.31 26.32 -11.49
C LYS A 94 -10.48 25.83 -10.31
N ALA A 95 -9.19 25.59 -10.51
CA ALA A 95 -8.28 25.08 -9.50
C ALA A 95 -8.15 26.02 -8.30
N TYR A 96 -8.21 27.34 -8.49
CA TYR A 96 -8.24 28.32 -7.38
C TYR A 96 -9.43 28.15 -6.43
N LYS A 97 -10.52 27.58 -6.91
CA LYS A 97 -11.73 27.33 -6.11
C LYS A 97 -11.84 25.87 -5.65
N TYR A 98 -10.92 25.05 -6.14
CA TYR A 98 -10.95 23.62 -5.89
C TYR A 98 -10.27 23.27 -4.56
N LYS A 99 -10.96 22.51 -3.73
CA LYS A 99 -10.38 21.94 -2.51
C LYS A 99 -9.99 20.51 -2.79
N ILE A 100 -8.69 20.22 -2.73
CA ILE A 100 -8.19 18.83 -2.84
C ILE A 100 -8.78 18.02 -1.69
N LYS A 101 -9.22 16.82 -2.03
CA LYS A 101 -9.67 15.84 -1.06
C LYS A 101 -8.44 15.08 -0.55
N ASP A 102 -8.18 15.23 0.74
CA ASP A 102 -7.09 14.54 1.44
C ASP A 102 -7.71 13.49 2.36
N VAL A 103 -7.99 12.31 1.80
CA VAL A 103 -8.49 11.18 2.56
C VAL A 103 -7.31 10.30 2.92
N SER A 104 -6.77 10.50 4.11
CA SER A 104 -5.59 9.75 4.56
C SER A 104 -5.92 8.35 5.08
N SER A 105 -7.12 8.16 5.63
CA SER A 105 -7.54 6.89 6.21
C SER A 105 -9.06 6.76 6.32
N ILE A 106 -9.52 5.53 6.52
CA ILE A 106 -10.89 5.19 6.90
C ILE A 106 -10.88 4.33 8.15
N ASN A 107 -11.92 4.44 8.96
CA ASN A 107 -12.09 3.69 10.19
C ASN A 107 -13.07 2.53 9.99
N ILE A 108 -12.74 1.37 10.53
CA ILE A 108 -13.61 0.19 10.59
C ILE A 108 -14.00 -0.02 12.03
N THR A 109 -15.31 -0.12 12.30
CA THR A 109 -15.84 -0.27 13.65
C THR A 109 -15.96 -1.72 14.06
N LYS A 110 -16.08 -1.95 15.35
CA LYS A 110 -16.31 -3.28 15.92
C LYS A 110 -17.61 -3.91 15.39
N LYS A 111 -18.70 -3.13 15.34
CA LYS A 111 -20.00 -3.54 14.83
C LYS A 111 -19.94 -4.04 13.37
N GLU A 112 -19.18 -3.31 12.53
CA GLU A 112 -18.95 -3.73 11.14
C GLU A 112 -18.13 -5.02 11.07
N MET A 113 -17.09 -5.12 11.89
CA MET A 113 -16.24 -6.30 11.92
C MET A 113 -16.96 -7.54 12.46
N GLU A 114 -17.80 -7.38 13.45
CA GLU A 114 -18.69 -8.45 13.96
C GLU A 114 -19.64 -8.97 12.88
N LYS A 115 -20.25 -8.06 12.10
CA LYS A 115 -21.09 -8.44 10.94
C LYS A 115 -20.31 -9.25 9.91
N ILE A 116 -19.05 -8.86 9.63
CA ILE A 116 -18.18 -9.58 8.69
C ILE A 116 -17.82 -10.96 9.22
N THR A 117 -17.39 -11.04 10.47
CA THR A 117 -16.93 -12.32 11.06
C THR A 117 -18.06 -13.30 11.31
N SER A 118 -19.31 -12.82 11.45
CA SER A 118 -20.49 -13.68 11.58
C SER A 118 -20.78 -14.54 10.35
N LEU A 119 -20.15 -14.25 9.19
CA LEU A 119 -20.29 -15.05 7.97
C LEU A 119 -19.65 -16.42 8.07
N ASN A 120 -18.73 -16.63 9.01
CA ASN A 120 -18.06 -17.90 9.30
C ASN A 120 -17.44 -18.60 8.07
N ASP A 121 -17.07 -17.83 7.04
CA ASP A 121 -16.38 -18.28 5.83
C ASP A 121 -15.35 -17.22 5.45
N ILE A 122 -14.09 -17.57 5.55
CA ILE A 122 -12.96 -16.63 5.31
C ILE A 122 -12.98 -15.99 3.92
N ARG A 123 -13.54 -16.65 2.90
CA ARG A 123 -13.67 -16.08 1.56
C ARG A 123 -14.78 -15.03 1.53
N LYS A 124 -15.95 -15.33 2.12
CA LYS A 124 -17.06 -14.39 2.26
C LYS A 124 -16.67 -13.20 3.12
N GLU A 125 -16.01 -13.44 4.25
CA GLU A 125 -15.52 -12.40 5.15
C GLU A 125 -14.58 -11.42 4.44
N LYS A 126 -13.59 -11.92 3.67
CA LYS A 126 -12.69 -11.06 2.87
C LYS A 126 -13.44 -10.23 1.82
N ILE A 127 -14.44 -10.81 1.17
CA ILE A 127 -15.27 -10.08 0.18
C ILE A 127 -16.11 -9.02 0.90
N ALA A 128 -16.74 -9.35 2.02
CA ALA A 128 -17.52 -8.40 2.82
C ALA A 128 -16.66 -7.23 3.31
N PHE A 129 -15.45 -7.53 3.79
CA PHE A 129 -14.49 -6.50 4.20
C PHE A 129 -14.11 -5.56 3.05
N VAL A 130 -13.88 -6.11 1.85
CA VAL A 130 -13.58 -5.30 0.66
C VAL A 130 -14.79 -4.42 0.28
N ILE A 131 -16.01 -4.95 0.31
CA ILE A 131 -17.22 -4.19 0.05
C ILE A 131 -17.32 -3.00 1.02
N LEU A 132 -17.16 -3.23 2.31
CA LEU A 132 -17.16 -2.20 3.34
C LEU A 132 -16.10 -1.13 3.10
N ALA A 133 -14.86 -1.56 2.92
CA ALA A 133 -13.74 -0.64 2.71
C ALA A 133 -13.94 0.23 1.47
N LEU A 134 -14.38 -0.34 0.35
CA LEU A 134 -14.66 0.41 -0.88
C LEU A 134 -15.77 1.44 -0.68
N ALA A 135 -16.85 1.09 0.05
CA ALA A 135 -17.94 2.02 0.35
C ALA A 135 -17.44 3.18 1.23
N LYS A 136 -16.71 2.90 2.32
CA LYS A 136 -16.14 3.93 3.20
C LYS A 136 -15.13 4.83 2.48
N TYR A 137 -14.26 4.26 1.66
CA TYR A 137 -13.35 5.06 0.84
C TYR A 137 -14.12 5.97 -0.12
N GLN A 138 -15.17 5.45 -0.78
CA GLN A 138 -15.96 6.25 -1.71
C GLN A 138 -16.75 7.36 -0.98
N ASN A 139 -17.29 7.07 0.20
CA ASN A 139 -17.94 8.08 1.04
C ASN A 139 -16.94 9.20 1.41
N ALA A 140 -15.77 8.83 1.90
CA ALA A 140 -14.73 9.78 2.28
C ALA A 140 -14.26 10.61 1.07
N GLU A 141 -14.04 9.99 -0.10
CA GLU A 141 -13.68 10.69 -1.33
C GLU A 141 -14.78 11.63 -1.82
N SER A 142 -16.03 11.15 -1.86
CA SER A 142 -17.17 11.94 -2.37
C SER A 142 -17.70 12.95 -1.36
N GLN A 143 -17.32 12.83 -0.08
CA GLN A 143 -17.92 13.55 1.05
C GLN A 143 -19.45 13.35 1.12
N ARG A 144 -19.90 12.11 0.87
CA ARG A 144 -21.30 11.68 0.89
C ARG A 144 -21.41 10.37 1.64
N ASP A 145 -22.45 10.24 2.44
CA ASP A 145 -22.75 9.02 3.22
C ASP A 145 -23.83 8.20 2.54
N ASN A 146 -23.61 7.87 1.26
CA ASN A 146 -24.57 7.09 0.47
C ASN A 146 -24.17 5.63 0.30
N ASP A 147 -23.01 5.22 0.83
CA ASP A 147 -22.48 3.86 0.85
C ASP A 147 -22.33 3.22 -0.54
N THR A 148 -22.39 4.04 -1.59
CA THR A 148 -22.33 3.57 -2.97
C THR A 148 -20.92 3.70 -3.51
N PHE A 149 -20.42 2.62 -4.07
CA PHE A 149 -19.11 2.54 -4.70
C PHE A 149 -19.22 1.89 -6.09
N TYR A 150 -18.20 2.11 -6.90
CA TYR A 150 -18.15 1.61 -8.28
C TYR A 150 -17.02 0.60 -8.40
N ALA A 151 -17.39 -0.68 -8.52
CA ALA A 151 -16.45 -1.76 -8.73
C ALA A 151 -17.09 -2.91 -9.50
N LYS A 152 -16.32 -3.53 -10.38
CA LYS A 152 -16.73 -4.80 -11.00
C LYS A 152 -16.58 -5.93 -9.99
N THR A 153 -17.44 -6.92 -10.07
CA THR A 153 -17.33 -8.14 -9.25
C THR A 153 -15.92 -8.73 -9.30
N SER A 154 -15.30 -8.76 -10.49
CA SER A 154 -13.93 -9.27 -10.66
C SER A 154 -12.86 -8.46 -9.89
N GLU A 155 -13.06 -7.17 -9.72
CA GLU A 155 -12.15 -6.30 -8.95
C GLU A 155 -12.30 -6.58 -7.45
N ILE A 156 -13.54 -6.74 -6.96
CA ILE A 156 -13.81 -7.11 -5.57
C ILE A 156 -13.11 -8.43 -5.23
N PHE A 157 -13.24 -9.45 -6.08
CA PHE A 157 -12.55 -10.74 -5.89
C PHE A 157 -11.02 -10.58 -5.89
N LYS A 158 -10.49 -9.70 -6.75
CA LYS A 158 -9.05 -9.41 -6.81
C LYS A 158 -8.57 -8.76 -5.51
N PHE A 159 -9.26 -7.73 -5.01
CA PHE A 159 -8.94 -7.07 -3.74
C PHE A 159 -9.08 -8.02 -2.55
N ALA A 160 -10.10 -8.89 -2.56
CA ALA A 160 -10.30 -9.90 -1.55
C ALA A 160 -9.30 -11.08 -1.64
N ARG A 161 -8.51 -11.15 -2.73
CA ARG A 161 -7.63 -12.28 -3.02
C ARG A 161 -8.37 -13.62 -2.91
N VAL A 162 -9.56 -13.68 -3.51
CA VAL A 162 -10.41 -14.87 -3.57
C VAL A 162 -10.42 -15.36 -5.01
N VAL A 163 -9.96 -16.60 -5.21
CA VAL A 163 -9.92 -17.23 -6.54
C VAL A 163 -11.17 -18.08 -6.70
N ILE A 164 -12.04 -17.69 -7.64
CA ILE A 164 -13.24 -18.43 -8.06
C ILE A 164 -13.29 -18.41 -9.58
N PRO A 165 -13.64 -19.56 -10.21
CA PRO A 165 -13.81 -19.63 -11.66
C PRO A 165 -14.76 -18.54 -12.17
N ALA A 166 -14.45 -17.92 -13.30
CA ALA A 166 -15.22 -16.78 -13.81
C ALA A 166 -16.72 -17.07 -13.95
N LYS A 167 -17.06 -18.29 -14.36
CA LYS A 167 -18.47 -18.76 -14.52
C LYS A 167 -19.26 -18.82 -13.22
N GLU A 168 -18.57 -18.94 -12.08
CA GLU A 168 -19.19 -19.12 -10.76
C GLU A 168 -19.21 -17.81 -9.95
N ARG A 169 -18.49 -16.77 -10.40
CA ARG A 169 -18.28 -15.54 -9.63
C ARG A 169 -19.58 -14.84 -9.29
N ASP A 170 -20.46 -14.65 -10.26
CA ASP A 170 -21.71 -13.91 -10.05
C ASP A 170 -22.66 -14.70 -9.16
N LEU A 171 -22.73 -16.03 -9.34
CA LEU A 171 -23.50 -16.89 -8.47
C LEU A 171 -22.98 -16.88 -7.03
N TYR A 172 -21.67 -16.99 -6.88
CA TYR A 172 -21.03 -16.91 -5.58
C TYR A 172 -21.22 -15.54 -4.94
N PHE A 173 -21.07 -14.46 -5.72
CA PHE A 173 -21.24 -13.09 -5.25
C PHE A 173 -22.67 -12.80 -4.78
N GLY A 174 -23.65 -13.54 -5.27
CA GLY A 174 -25.05 -13.46 -4.82
C GLY A 174 -25.25 -13.63 -3.31
N PHE A 175 -24.27 -14.24 -2.59
CA PHE A 175 -24.31 -14.28 -1.13
C PHE A 175 -24.36 -12.89 -0.50
N ALA A 176 -23.68 -11.90 -1.09
CA ALA A 176 -23.58 -10.56 -0.52
C ALA A 176 -24.97 -9.88 -0.40
N TYR A 177 -25.87 -10.18 -1.32
CA TYR A 177 -27.26 -9.73 -1.24
C TYR A 177 -28.08 -10.56 -0.24
N ARG A 178 -27.92 -11.89 -0.21
CA ARG A 178 -28.63 -12.78 0.72
C ARG A 178 -28.28 -12.52 2.17
N GLU A 179 -27.01 -12.22 2.46
CA GLU A 179 -26.54 -11.91 3.82
C GLU A 179 -26.76 -10.43 4.21
N GLY A 180 -27.41 -9.64 3.33
CA GLY A 180 -27.71 -8.23 3.58
C GLY A 180 -26.45 -7.34 3.64
N LEU A 181 -25.39 -7.70 2.90
CA LEU A 181 -24.18 -6.87 2.79
C LEU A 181 -24.31 -5.81 1.72
N LEU A 182 -25.12 -6.07 0.69
CA LEU A 182 -25.44 -5.16 -0.40
C LEU A 182 -26.94 -4.89 -0.47
N LYS A 183 -27.29 -3.63 -0.74
CA LYS A 183 -28.65 -3.21 -1.11
C LYS A 183 -28.86 -3.47 -2.60
N GLN A 184 -30.07 -3.92 -2.99
CA GLN A 184 -30.42 -4.00 -4.40
C GLN A 184 -30.57 -2.60 -4.98
N ASN A 185 -29.78 -2.28 -5.98
CA ASN A 185 -29.90 -1.04 -6.75
C ASN A 185 -30.56 -1.36 -8.09
N PHE A 186 -31.70 -0.74 -8.34
CA PHE A 186 -32.45 -0.92 -9.59
C PHE A 186 -31.93 -0.02 -10.73
N SER A 187 -30.79 0.65 -10.57
CA SER A 187 -30.16 1.47 -11.60
C SER A 187 -29.56 0.57 -12.67
N ILE A 188 -30.25 0.46 -13.81
CA ILE A 188 -29.78 -0.30 -14.96
C ILE A 188 -28.58 0.42 -15.58
N GLY A 189 -27.45 -0.28 -15.68
CA GLY A 189 -26.33 0.13 -16.54
C GLY A 189 -25.03 0.55 -15.87
N TYR A 190 -24.92 0.56 -14.53
CA TYR A 190 -23.70 0.92 -13.84
C TYR A 190 -23.27 -0.17 -12.85
N ASN A 191 -21.96 -0.41 -12.75
CA ASN A 191 -21.35 -1.26 -11.71
C ASN A 191 -21.42 -0.58 -10.32
N ALA A 192 -22.53 0.12 -10.03
CA ALA A 192 -22.76 0.79 -8.77
C ALA A 192 -23.30 -0.23 -7.76
N LEU A 193 -22.61 -0.39 -6.65
CA LEU A 193 -22.99 -1.27 -5.55
C LEU A 193 -23.16 -0.40 -4.30
N THR A 194 -24.17 -0.70 -3.48
CA THR A 194 -24.41 0.02 -2.23
C THR A 194 -24.26 -0.94 -1.07
N ALA A 195 -23.31 -0.68 -0.19
CA ALA A 195 -23.14 -1.44 1.06
C ALA A 195 -24.33 -1.16 1.99
N ALA A 196 -24.75 -2.20 2.72
CA ALA A 196 -25.93 -2.12 3.58
C ALA A 196 -25.60 -2.06 5.08
N PHE A 197 -24.30 -2.14 5.44
CA PHE A 197 -23.87 -2.33 6.82
C PHE A 197 -22.74 -1.37 7.23
N VAL A 198 -22.62 -0.23 6.54
CA VAL A 198 -21.68 0.83 6.93
C VAL A 198 -22.20 1.48 8.22
N ASP A 199 -21.34 1.61 9.20
CA ASP A 199 -21.60 2.29 10.46
C ASP A 199 -21.11 3.73 10.37
N HIS A 200 -22.05 4.67 10.40
CA HIS A 200 -21.77 6.12 10.30
C HIS A 200 -21.49 6.77 11.65
N GLU A 201 -21.81 6.10 12.74
CA GLU A 201 -21.55 6.62 14.10
C GLU A 201 -20.08 6.46 14.50
N GLU A 202 -19.38 5.53 13.83
CA GLU A 202 -17.96 5.22 14.05
C GLU A 202 -17.57 5.00 15.53
N GLU A 203 -18.49 4.44 16.31
CA GLU A 203 -18.23 4.02 17.67
C GLU A 203 -17.31 2.78 17.70
N GLU A 204 -16.41 2.70 18.67
CA GLU A 204 -15.50 1.56 18.86
C GLU A 204 -14.70 1.18 17.61
N VAL A 205 -13.85 2.07 17.10
CA VAL A 205 -12.93 1.79 15.98
C VAL A 205 -11.95 0.68 16.36
N VAL A 206 -11.92 -0.38 15.55
CA VAL A 206 -11.03 -1.55 15.77
C VAL A 206 -9.92 -1.66 14.74
N LEU A 207 -10.05 -0.99 13.58
CA LEU A 207 -9.06 -1.00 12.52
C LEU A 207 -9.11 0.32 11.76
N THR A 208 -7.95 0.93 11.53
CA THR A 208 -7.81 2.09 10.63
C THR A 208 -7.05 1.64 9.39
N LEU A 209 -7.60 1.89 8.22
CA LEU A 209 -7.00 1.60 6.91
C LEU A 209 -6.50 2.89 6.29
N ASP A 210 -5.26 2.93 5.88
CA ASP A 210 -4.68 4.05 5.16
C ASP A 210 -4.69 3.84 3.63
N GLU A 211 -4.13 4.80 2.88
CA GLU A 211 -4.06 4.73 1.42
C GLU A 211 -3.27 3.51 0.89
N TYR A 212 -2.30 3.00 1.65
CA TYR A 212 -1.53 1.82 1.27
C TYR A 212 -2.31 0.52 1.44
N ASP A 213 -3.26 0.48 2.37
CA ASP A 213 -4.11 -0.68 2.62
C ASP A 213 -5.11 -0.93 1.50
N TYR A 214 -5.52 0.13 0.79
CA TYR A 214 -6.49 0.03 -0.30
C TYR A 214 -6.12 -1.01 -1.37
N LEU A 215 -4.84 -1.18 -1.66
CA LEU A 215 -4.39 -2.17 -2.64
C LEU A 215 -4.33 -3.59 -2.09
N GLU A 216 -4.32 -3.74 -0.79
CA GLU A 216 -4.05 -5.02 -0.12
C GLU A 216 -5.03 -5.29 1.02
N LEU A 217 -6.30 -4.87 0.85
CA LEU A 217 -7.39 -5.00 1.84
C LEU A 217 -7.49 -6.39 2.46
N ALA A 218 -7.32 -7.44 1.63
CA ALA A 218 -7.36 -8.81 2.13
C ALA A 218 -6.27 -9.11 3.18
N TYR A 219 -5.09 -8.50 3.07
CA TYR A 219 -4.02 -8.71 4.06
C TYR A 219 -4.23 -7.88 5.31
N ALA A 220 -4.76 -6.66 5.19
CA ALA A 220 -5.15 -5.87 6.34
C ALA A 220 -6.19 -6.62 7.20
N PHE A 221 -7.24 -7.18 6.55
CA PHE A 221 -8.22 -8.01 7.20
C PHE A 221 -7.62 -9.26 7.85
N LEU A 222 -6.77 -10.01 7.13
CA LEU A 222 -6.15 -11.21 7.65
C LEU A 222 -5.20 -10.91 8.83
N ASN A 223 -4.53 -9.76 8.79
CA ASN A 223 -3.71 -9.33 9.91
C ASN A 223 -4.54 -9.01 11.15
N TYR A 224 -5.67 -8.33 10.97
CA TYR A 224 -6.62 -8.09 12.06
C TYR A 224 -7.11 -9.40 12.69
N LYS A 225 -7.54 -10.37 11.84
CA LYS A 225 -8.14 -11.63 12.31
C LYS A 225 -7.14 -12.61 12.94
N ASN A 226 -5.97 -12.77 12.34
CA ASN A 226 -5.04 -13.87 12.65
C ASN A 226 -3.63 -13.38 13.03
N GLY A 227 -3.30 -12.11 12.79
CA GLY A 227 -1.94 -11.62 12.89
C GLY A 227 -0.99 -12.21 11.84
N GLY A 228 0.30 -11.95 12.01
CA GLY A 228 1.36 -12.57 11.20
C GLY A 228 1.63 -11.90 9.85
N TYR A 229 0.95 -10.82 9.53
CA TYR A 229 1.25 -9.99 8.39
C TYR A 229 1.94 -8.71 8.84
N LYS A 230 2.89 -8.21 8.02
CA LYS A 230 3.63 -6.97 8.27
C LYS A 230 3.70 -6.13 7.02
N ARG A 231 3.91 -4.83 7.19
CA ARG A 231 4.22 -3.93 6.09
C ARG A 231 5.72 -3.92 5.83
N CYS A 232 6.12 -4.00 4.57
CA CYS A 232 7.50 -3.86 4.15
C CYS A 232 7.97 -2.43 4.39
N LYS A 233 9.10 -2.24 5.08
CA LYS A 233 9.66 -0.91 5.35
C LYS A 233 9.99 -0.10 4.09
N THR A 234 10.38 -0.78 3.00
CA THR A 234 10.77 -0.10 1.75
C THR A 234 9.57 0.28 0.88
N CYS A 235 8.56 -0.60 0.74
CA CYS A 235 7.47 -0.40 -0.21
C CYS A 235 6.07 -0.31 0.41
N GLY A 236 5.94 -0.39 1.74
CA GLY A 236 4.66 -0.33 2.44
C GLY A 236 3.72 -1.54 2.24
N ARG A 237 4.01 -2.45 1.30
CA ARG A 237 3.15 -3.60 1.00
C ARG A 237 3.08 -4.58 2.15
N TRP A 238 1.92 -5.15 2.36
CA TRP A 238 1.71 -6.25 3.28
C TRP A 238 2.39 -7.53 2.78
N PHE A 239 3.01 -8.26 3.69
CA PHE A 239 3.55 -9.59 3.42
C PHE A 239 3.37 -10.49 4.64
N LYS A 240 3.28 -11.80 4.41
CA LYS A 240 3.23 -12.78 5.50
C LYS A 240 4.63 -12.94 6.09
N ALA A 241 4.80 -12.52 7.32
CA ALA A 241 6.08 -12.64 8.02
C ALA A 241 6.23 -14.05 8.60
N LYS A 242 7.35 -14.71 8.29
CA LYS A 242 7.68 -16.03 8.86
C LYS A 242 8.11 -15.95 10.32
N ASN A 243 8.62 -14.82 10.74
CA ASN A 243 9.02 -14.53 12.11
C ASN A 243 8.91 -13.03 12.41
N ASN A 244 9.04 -12.67 13.68
CA ASN A 244 8.92 -11.28 14.12
C ASN A 244 10.09 -10.38 13.69
N ALA A 245 11.23 -10.93 13.30
CA ALA A 245 12.40 -10.14 12.86
C ALA A 245 12.29 -9.65 11.42
N LEU A 246 11.46 -10.29 10.57
CA LEU A 246 11.31 -9.88 9.17
C LEU A 246 10.61 -8.52 9.06
N GLN A 247 11.27 -7.57 8.42
CA GLN A 247 10.80 -6.20 8.20
C GLN A 247 10.60 -5.86 6.72
N TYR A 248 11.05 -6.73 5.81
CA TYR A 248 11.04 -6.54 4.36
C TYR A 248 10.35 -7.70 3.67
N CYS A 249 9.61 -7.40 2.59
CA CYS A 249 9.01 -8.43 1.75
C CYS A 249 10.07 -9.18 0.93
N SER A 250 9.69 -10.25 0.25
CA SER A 250 10.62 -11.07 -0.55
C SER A 250 11.36 -10.30 -1.65
N ILE A 251 10.76 -9.22 -2.15
CA ILE A 251 11.36 -8.35 -3.17
C ILE A 251 12.46 -7.47 -2.55
N HIS A 252 12.24 -6.96 -1.33
CA HIS A 252 13.11 -6.02 -0.63
C HIS A 252 13.93 -6.67 0.49
N LYS A 253 14.04 -8.00 0.50
CA LYS A 253 14.81 -8.72 1.52
C LYS A 253 16.30 -8.35 1.56
N ASN A 254 16.83 -7.79 0.46
CA ASN A 254 18.22 -7.35 0.35
C ASN A 254 18.39 -5.85 0.66
N ASP A 255 17.31 -5.08 0.85
CA ASP A 255 17.34 -3.68 1.25
C ASP A 255 17.60 -3.53 2.76
N TYR A 256 18.32 -4.50 3.32
CA TYR A 256 18.67 -4.50 4.73
C TYR A 256 19.56 -3.29 5.02
N GLU A 257 19.09 -2.39 5.88
CA GLU A 257 19.97 -1.37 6.44
C GLU A 257 21.14 -2.10 7.12
N PRO A 258 22.39 -1.71 6.82
CA PRO A 258 23.53 -2.35 7.47
C PRO A 258 23.35 -2.24 8.97
N VAL A 259 23.33 -3.40 9.63
CA VAL A 259 23.22 -3.45 11.08
C VAL A 259 24.38 -2.66 11.63
N VAL A 260 24.08 -1.64 12.45
CA VAL A 260 25.14 -0.88 13.14
C VAL A 260 26.02 -1.90 13.86
N GLU A 261 27.28 -1.97 13.44
CA GLU A 261 28.27 -2.86 14.05
C GLU A 261 28.79 -2.21 15.31
N ARG A 262 28.97 -2.98 16.33
CA ARG A 262 29.67 -2.60 17.56
C ARG A 262 30.98 -3.37 17.66
N GLU A 263 31.98 -2.74 18.18
CA GLU A 263 33.27 -3.37 18.47
C GLU A 263 33.22 -3.98 19.86
N LEU A 264 33.63 -5.23 19.97
CA LEU A 264 33.75 -5.97 21.22
C LEU A 264 35.15 -6.57 21.33
N GLU A 265 35.64 -6.69 22.55
CA GLU A 265 36.85 -7.40 22.85
C GLU A 265 36.57 -8.88 23.12
N CYS A 266 37.32 -9.78 22.50
CA CYS A 266 37.19 -11.22 22.68
C CYS A 266 37.69 -11.62 24.06
N ILE A 267 36.83 -12.30 24.86
CA ILE A 267 37.19 -12.73 26.20
C ILE A 267 38.32 -13.78 26.27
N GLU A 268 38.60 -14.46 25.14
CA GLU A 268 39.62 -15.53 25.08
C GLU A 268 40.97 -14.98 24.58
N CYS A 269 41.01 -14.16 23.53
CA CYS A 269 42.23 -13.72 22.88
C CYS A 269 42.49 -12.21 22.89
N GLY A 270 41.60 -11.41 23.48
CA GLY A 270 41.71 -9.95 23.55
C GLY A 270 41.58 -9.21 22.21
N LYS A 271 41.35 -9.90 21.08
CA LYS A 271 41.15 -9.24 19.78
C LYS A 271 39.85 -8.46 19.75
N ILE A 272 39.92 -7.23 19.25
CA ILE A 272 38.73 -6.44 18.92
C ILE A 272 38.09 -7.02 17.67
N PHE A 273 36.78 -7.29 17.71
CA PHE A 273 36.01 -7.81 16.58
C PHE A 273 34.66 -7.11 16.48
N LYS A 274 34.12 -7.06 15.25
CA LYS A 274 32.84 -6.40 14.95
C LYS A 274 31.69 -7.39 14.98
N VAL A 275 30.62 -7.02 15.67
CA VAL A 275 29.38 -7.78 15.67
C VAL A 275 28.19 -6.87 15.43
N PRO A 276 27.11 -7.40 14.83
CA PRO A 276 25.86 -6.68 14.74
C PRO A 276 25.40 -6.23 16.14
N SER A 277 24.93 -5.00 16.27
CA SER A 277 24.44 -4.44 17.54
C SER A 277 23.29 -5.25 18.14
N SER A 278 22.54 -5.97 17.29
CA SER A 278 21.48 -6.91 17.71
C SER A 278 22.00 -8.19 18.38
N ASN A 279 23.29 -8.52 18.22
CA ASN A 279 23.88 -9.73 18.79
C ASN A 279 24.50 -9.44 20.17
N SER A 280 23.65 -9.37 21.19
CA SER A 280 24.07 -9.06 22.57
C SER A 280 24.85 -10.18 23.26
N ARG A 281 24.88 -11.41 22.72
CA ARG A 281 25.48 -12.58 23.34
C ARG A 281 26.88 -12.93 22.82
N SER A 282 27.37 -12.25 21.80
CA SER A 282 28.71 -12.50 21.28
C SER A 282 29.75 -11.96 22.23
N CYS A 283 30.53 -12.85 22.81
CA CYS A 283 31.65 -12.52 23.70
C CYS A 283 32.99 -13.07 23.18
N ARG A 284 33.01 -13.77 22.05
CA ARG A 284 34.18 -14.37 21.43
C ARG A 284 34.25 -14.02 19.93
N CYS A 285 35.46 -13.81 19.42
CA CYS A 285 35.68 -13.70 17.99
C CYS A 285 35.38 -15.03 17.26
N LYS A 286 35.20 -14.99 15.96
CA LYS A 286 34.87 -16.18 15.15
C LYS A 286 35.86 -17.33 15.30
N GLU A 287 37.14 -17.01 15.40
CA GLU A 287 38.23 -17.99 15.57
C GLU A 287 38.10 -18.73 16.91
N CYS A 288 38.04 -18.01 18.01
CA CYS A 288 37.85 -18.61 19.34
C CYS A 288 36.51 -19.34 19.53
N GLN A 289 35.46 -18.85 18.88
CA GLN A 289 34.17 -19.53 18.89
C GLN A 289 34.23 -20.87 18.13
N HIS A 290 34.94 -20.91 17.01
CA HIS A 290 35.14 -22.12 16.23
C HIS A 290 36.00 -23.14 17.01
N GLU A 291 37.10 -22.71 17.64
CA GLU A 291 37.96 -23.57 18.48
C GLU A 291 37.16 -24.21 19.62
N LYS A 292 36.36 -23.40 20.30
CA LYS A 292 35.46 -23.90 21.38
C LYS A 292 34.45 -24.91 20.86
N GLN A 293 33.89 -24.68 19.66
CA GLN A 293 32.95 -25.63 19.07
C GLN A 293 33.63 -26.95 18.73
N LEU A 294 34.86 -26.91 18.19
CA LEU A 294 35.64 -28.12 17.93
C LEU A 294 35.99 -28.87 19.23
N GLU A 295 36.35 -28.15 20.28
CA GLU A 295 36.59 -28.73 21.61
C GLU A 295 35.33 -29.46 22.15
N TYR A 296 34.16 -28.82 22.08
CA TYR A 296 32.90 -29.47 22.44
C TYR A 296 32.58 -30.71 21.63
N GLN A 297 32.86 -30.68 20.33
CA GLN A 297 32.68 -31.85 19.47
C GLN A 297 33.63 -33.00 19.87
N ARG A 298 34.91 -32.70 20.14
CA ARG A 298 35.89 -33.71 20.60
C ARG A 298 35.46 -34.33 21.90
N LEU A 299 35.04 -33.53 22.89
CA LEU A 299 34.56 -33.99 24.17
C LEU A 299 33.28 -34.81 24.04
N SER A 300 32.36 -34.43 23.20
CA SER A 300 31.12 -35.18 22.92
C SER A 300 31.43 -36.55 22.29
N MET A 301 32.37 -36.58 21.32
CA MET A 301 32.80 -37.84 20.69
C MET A 301 33.58 -38.74 21.64
N ALA A 302 34.38 -38.18 22.54
CA ALA A 302 35.07 -38.99 23.59
C ALA A 302 34.04 -39.65 24.52
N LYS A 303 33.06 -38.90 25.02
CA LYS A 303 31.99 -39.46 25.86
C LYS A 303 31.18 -40.59 25.18
N LEU A 304 30.99 -40.51 23.87
CA LEU A 304 30.31 -41.56 23.09
C LEU A 304 31.19 -42.82 22.91
N ARG A 305 32.52 -42.70 23.00
CA ARG A 305 33.45 -43.85 22.97
C ARG A 305 33.56 -44.60 24.31
N ASP A 306 33.41 -43.85 25.41
CA ASP A 306 33.49 -44.41 26.77
C ASP A 306 32.20 -45.16 27.19
N VAL A 307 31.12 -45.07 26.39
CA VAL A 307 29.83 -45.72 26.63
C VAL A 307 29.70 -47.03 25.81
N LYS A 308 30.71 -47.39 25.01
CA LYS A 308 30.78 -48.68 24.30
C LYS A 308 31.80 -49.60 24.99
#